data_ed911fd260af0b2bdf581d07dc9f9660
#
_entry.id   ed911fd260af0b2bdf581d07dc9f9660
#
_cell.length_a   1.000
_cell.length_b   1.000
_cell.length_c   1.000
_cell.angle_alpha   90.00
_cell.angle_beta   90.00
_cell.angle_gamma   90.00
#
_symmetry.space_group_name_H-M   'P 1'
#
loop_
_entity.id
_entity.type
_entity.pdbx_description
1 polymer ?
#
loop_
_entity_poly.entity_id
_entity_poly.type
_entity_poly.pdbx_seq_one_letter_code
_entity_poly.pdbx_strand_id
1 'polypeptide(L)'
;MRQSTGQGDFETLTDLIYEAAILPELWPAVLDRLAAIAGAQGTVLIAADLETHRWINSESLDQVMADFAAGGWSSAGQRTAKLLAARHAGFIREQDVYTQAELEQDVLIQQFLRPRGLGWGAATACPLTTGDTLIFSIERRYTDGPVPQAATVVLDTLRPHLGRAALVSARLKLERARAAVGALEVLGLPAAVLSRHGRLQERNASFTGLVPRVVRDQRERVALAHPGADALMADVLAGQRAQAARSIPIPADDDHPAMVLHLLPMRGQAQDVFGGGTLLMIAAPVLPRPVPGTELLAGLFDLTAAEARIARGIADGVTIAILAAQQSVRPETIRGQVKAIFAKTGVTRQVDLARLISGLSLIR
;
A
#
# COMPACT_ATOMS: atom_id res chain seq x y z
N MET A 1 32.41 24.65 26.71
CA MET A 1 32.22 24.62 25.25
C MET A 1 31.80 23.27 24.65
N ARG A 2 31.84 22.14 25.38
CA ARG A 2 31.43 20.80 24.89
C ARG A 2 29.90 20.48 25.11
N GLN A 3 29.18 21.23 25.93
CA GLN A 3 27.76 21.00 26.21
C GLN A 3 26.82 21.59 25.14
N SER A 4 27.23 22.66 24.42
CA SER A 4 26.36 23.29 23.42
C SER A 4 26.30 22.51 22.09
N THR A 5 27.35 21.74 21.76
CA THR A 5 27.36 20.92 20.53
C THR A 5 26.41 19.73 20.64
N GLY A 6 26.33 19.10 21.81
CA GLY A 6 25.45 17.93 22.01
C GLY A 6 23.95 18.27 22.04
N GLN A 7 23.58 19.47 22.46
CA GLN A 7 22.17 19.89 22.51
C GLN A 7 21.65 20.24 21.10
N GLY A 8 22.47 20.92 20.28
CA GLY A 8 22.12 21.20 18.88
C GLY A 8 22.00 19.92 18.03
N ASP A 9 22.87 18.95 18.23
CA ASP A 9 22.80 17.65 17.55
C ASP A 9 21.54 16.85 17.94
N PHE A 10 21.14 16.93 19.22
CA PHE A 10 19.92 16.27 19.71
C PHE A 10 18.64 16.91 19.13
N GLU A 11 18.55 18.24 19.12
CA GLU A 11 17.42 18.96 18.53
C GLU A 11 17.30 18.67 17.05
N THR A 12 18.42 18.72 16.30
CA THR A 12 18.46 18.39 14.86
C THR A 12 18.02 16.96 14.58
N LEU A 13 18.40 15.98 15.41
CA LEU A 13 17.96 14.60 15.25
C LEU A 13 16.48 14.43 15.58
N THR A 14 15.98 15.13 16.59
CA THR A 14 14.57 15.11 16.94
C THR A 14 13.71 15.68 15.81
N ASP A 15 14.12 16.79 15.20
CA ASP A 15 13.45 17.36 14.04
C ASP A 15 13.45 16.39 12.86
N LEU A 16 14.59 15.76 12.55
CA LEU A 16 14.69 14.75 11.50
C LEU A 16 13.77 13.55 11.75
N ILE A 17 13.62 13.11 13.01
CA ILE A 17 12.69 12.02 13.38
C ILE A 17 11.24 12.40 13.04
N TYR A 18 10.82 13.65 13.30
CA TYR A 18 9.46 14.10 12.97
C TYR A 18 9.27 14.38 11.49
N GLU A 19 10.30 14.86 10.78
CA GLU A 19 10.26 14.95 9.32
C GLU A 19 10.12 13.57 8.67
N ALA A 20 10.87 12.58 9.14
CA ALA A 20 10.79 11.20 8.68
C ALA A 20 9.40 10.56 8.93
N ALA A 21 8.66 11.03 9.93
CA ALA A 21 7.28 10.61 10.15
C ALA A 21 6.35 11.01 8.98
N ILE A 22 6.65 12.12 8.30
CA ILE A 22 5.87 12.67 7.17
C ILE A 22 6.47 12.21 5.84
N LEU A 23 7.80 12.18 5.75
CA LEU A 23 8.61 11.81 4.59
C LEU A 23 9.39 10.51 4.91
N PRO A 24 8.79 9.33 4.69
CA PRO A 24 9.39 8.06 5.10
C PRO A 24 10.76 7.74 4.49
N GLU A 25 11.12 8.39 3.39
CA GLU A 25 12.43 8.31 2.75
C GLU A 25 13.57 8.87 3.61
N LEU A 26 13.27 9.63 4.65
CA LEU A 26 14.27 10.15 5.60
C LEU A 26 14.61 9.16 6.73
N TRP A 27 13.86 8.07 6.89
CA TRP A 27 14.15 7.08 7.94
C TRP A 27 15.57 6.51 7.89
N PRO A 28 16.18 6.16 6.73
CA PRO A 28 17.57 5.72 6.69
C PRO A 28 18.54 6.70 7.37
N ALA A 29 18.36 8.00 7.13
CA ALA A 29 19.18 9.04 7.75
C ALA A 29 18.98 9.12 9.29
N VAL A 30 17.75 8.93 9.78
CA VAL A 30 17.48 8.80 11.22
C VAL A 30 18.22 7.60 11.80
N LEU A 31 18.14 6.44 11.12
CA LEU A 31 18.78 5.19 11.55
C LEU A 31 20.30 5.30 11.60
N ASP A 32 20.91 5.99 10.65
CA ASP A 32 22.35 6.29 10.65
C ASP A 32 22.76 7.16 11.84
N ARG A 33 21.94 8.15 12.20
CA ARG A 33 22.20 8.99 13.38
C ARG A 33 22.09 8.20 14.68
N LEU A 34 21.10 7.30 14.79
CA LEU A 34 20.99 6.40 15.96
C LEU A 34 22.20 5.48 16.07
N ALA A 35 22.69 4.92 14.96
CA ALA A 35 23.90 4.11 14.92
C ALA A 35 25.13 4.90 15.37
N ALA A 36 25.28 6.15 14.92
CA ALA A 36 26.38 7.01 15.30
C ALA A 36 26.47 7.26 16.81
N ILE A 37 25.33 7.46 17.49
CA ILE A 37 25.26 7.61 18.96
C ILE A 37 25.83 6.37 19.67
N ALA A 38 25.55 5.18 19.15
CA ALA A 38 26.03 3.92 19.70
C ALA A 38 27.46 3.53 19.25
N GLY A 39 28.07 4.31 18.36
CA GLY A 39 29.29 3.94 17.67
C GLY A 39 29.13 2.63 16.91
N ALA A 40 27.97 2.41 16.34
CA ALA A 40 27.57 1.19 15.66
C ALA A 40 27.70 1.31 14.14
N GLN A 41 27.61 0.19 13.43
CA GLN A 41 27.69 0.16 11.97
C GLN A 41 26.41 0.69 11.33
N GLY A 42 25.25 0.36 11.90
CA GLY A 42 23.97 0.81 11.40
C GLY A 42 22.84 0.42 12.33
N THR A 43 21.65 0.84 11.97
CA THR A 43 20.40 0.51 12.69
C THR A 43 19.38 -0.06 11.70
N VAL A 44 18.60 -1.03 12.15
CA VAL A 44 17.48 -1.61 11.42
C VAL A 44 16.19 -1.26 12.15
N LEU A 45 15.21 -0.70 11.46
CA LEU A 45 13.84 -0.54 11.93
C LEU A 45 13.00 -1.69 11.35
N ILE A 46 12.49 -2.54 12.21
CA ILE A 46 11.75 -3.74 11.86
C ILE A 46 10.30 -3.58 12.32
N ALA A 47 9.34 -3.86 11.45
CA ALA A 47 7.98 -4.14 11.89
C ALA A 47 7.90 -5.64 12.22
N ALA A 48 7.81 -5.93 13.52
CA ALA A 48 7.59 -7.29 13.98
C ALA A 48 6.11 -7.65 13.84
N ASP A 49 5.81 -8.35 12.79
CA ASP A 49 4.55 -9.04 12.59
C ASP A 49 4.88 -10.55 12.56
N LEU A 50 3.97 -11.38 13.02
CA LEU A 50 4.19 -12.81 13.26
C LEU A 50 4.63 -13.61 12.02
N GLU A 51 4.44 -13.09 10.81
CA GLU A 51 4.65 -13.86 9.58
C GLU A 51 5.66 -13.23 8.61
N THR A 52 5.89 -11.92 8.66
CA THR A 52 6.85 -11.26 7.76
C THR A 52 7.58 -10.13 8.47
N HIS A 53 8.87 -10.16 8.34
CA HIS A 53 9.72 -9.07 8.78
C HIS A 53 9.84 -8.05 7.65
N ARG A 54 9.40 -6.83 7.91
CA ARG A 54 9.62 -5.68 7.04
C ARG A 54 10.56 -4.74 7.77
N TRP A 55 11.49 -4.20 7.05
CA TRP A 55 12.51 -3.33 7.64
C TRP A 55 12.86 -2.15 6.74
N ILE A 56 13.36 -1.11 7.37
CA ILE A 56 14.17 -0.04 6.80
C ILE A 56 15.50 -0.12 7.54
N ASN A 57 16.61 0.14 6.87
CA ASN A 57 17.92 0.07 7.48
C ASN A 57 18.81 1.25 7.08
N SER A 58 19.84 1.47 7.85
CA SER A 58 20.96 2.32 7.48
C SER A 58 21.60 1.84 6.19
N GLU A 59 22.07 2.73 5.31
CA GLU A 59 22.71 2.38 4.04
C GLU A 59 23.88 1.40 4.23
N SER A 60 24.63 1.56 5.33
CA SER A 60 25.74 0.67 5.69
C SER A 60 25.35 -0.79 5.93
N LEU A 61 24.07 -1.08 6.09
CA LEU A 61 23.52 -2.43 6.29
C LEU A 61 22.80 -3.00 5.06
N ASP A 62 22.73 -2.28 3.92
CA ASP A 62 21.98 -2.71 2.75
C ASP A 62 22.32 -4.13 2.29
N GLN A 63 23.61 -4.43 2.14
CA GLN A 63 24.06 -5.77 1.74
C GLN A 63 23.74 -6.83 2.81
N VAL A 64 23.91 -6.49 4.09
CA VAL A 64 23.60 -7.39 5.20
C VAL A 64 22.11 -7.75 5.21
N MET A 65 21.25 -6.76 5.00
CA MET A 65 19.81 -6.99 5.00
C MET A 65 19.31 -7.69 3.72
N ALA A 66 19.96 -7.46 2.58
CA ALA A 66 19.70 -8.23 1.36
C ALA A 66 20.04 -9.72 1.54
N ASP A 67 21.19 -10.02 2.14
CA ASP A 67 21.60 -11.39 2.45
C ASP A 67 20.69 -12.04 3.51
N PHE A 68 20.22 -11.26 4.50
CA PHE A 68 19.29 -11.70 5.52
C PHE A 68 17.98 -12.19 4.89
N ALA A 69 17.44 -11.40 3.93
CA ALA A 69 16.24 -11.74 3.20
C ALA A 69 16.42 -13.00 2.33
N ALA A 70 17.51 -13.03 1.57
CA ALA A 70 17.78 -14.14 0.64
C ALA A 70 18.00 -15.47 1.35
N GLY A 71 18.61 -15.42 2.54
CA GLY A 71 18.96 -16.61 3.33
C GLY A 71 17.85 -17.14 4.24
N GLY A 72 16.69 -16.48 4.34
CA GLY A 72 15.59 -16.92 5.21
C GLY A 72 15.89 -16.86 6.71
N TRP A 73 16.78 -15.96 7.14
CA TRP A 73 17.27 -15.84 8.51
C TRP A 73 16.25 -15.29 9.52
N SER A 74 15.06 -14.88 9.07
CA SER A 74 14.04 -14.24 9.91
C SER A 74 13.55 -15.11 11.08
N SER A 75 13.62 -16.43 10.95
CA SER A 75 13.23 -17.39 12.00
C SER A 75 14.39 -18.03 12.73
N ALA A 76 15.64 -17.66 12.40
CA ALA A 76 16.83 -18.40 12.82
C ALA A 76 17.38 -18.02 14.20
N GLY A 77 16.90 -16.96 14.85
CA GLY A 77 17.46 -16.47 16.11
C GLY A 77 16.43 -16.17 17.17
N GLN A 78 16.89 -15.98 18.41
CA GLN A 78 16.03 -15.65 19.54
C GLN A 78 16.00 -14.15 19.90
N ARG A 79 16.71 -13.29 19.15
CA ARG A 79 16.88 -11.86 19.48
C ARG A 79 15.55 -11.14 19.68
N THR A 80 14.65 -11.25 18.72
CA THR A 80 13.31 -10.63 18.79
C THR A 80 12.50 -11.18 19.96
N ALA A 81 12.48 -12.50 20.15
CA ALA A 81 11.74 -13.14 21.24
C ALA A 81 12.25 -12.69 22.61
N LYS A 82 13.56 -12.68 22.82
CA LYS A 82 14.20 -12.22 24.06
C LYS A 82 13.94 -10.74 24.34
N LEU A 83 14.04 -9.87 23.30
CA LEU A 83 13.72 -8.46 23.43
C LEU A 83 12.28 -8.25 23.89
N LEU A 84 11.32 -8.93 23.25
CA LEU A 84 9.90 -8.80 23.60
C LEU A 84 9.58 -9.39 24.98
N ALA A 85 10.22 -10.51 25.35
CA ALA A 85 10.08 -11.13 26.67
C ALA A 85 10.62 -10.24 27.81
N ALA A 86 11.68 -9.49 27.54
CA ALA A 86 12.28 -8.58 28.53
C ALA A 86 11.35 -7.42 28.93
N ARG A 87 10.37 -7.04 28.09
CA ARG A 87 9.41 -5.94 28.34
C ARG A 87 10.08 -4.64 28.81
N HIS A 88 11.30 -4.39 28.34
CA HIS A 88 12.09 -3.24 28.76
C HIS A 88 11.56 -1.94 28.12
N ALA A 89 11.45 -0.88 28.89
CA ALA A 89 10.92 0.40 28.43
C ALA A 89 11.91 1.27 27.65
N GLY A 90 13.17 0.85 27.50
CA GLY A 90 14.26 1.56 26.83
C GLY A 90 14.96 0.68 25.80
N PHE A 91 16.16 1.11 25.39
CA PHE A 91 17.09 0.29 24.64
C PHE A 91 17.78 -0.71 25.58
N ILE A 92 17.69 -1.99 25.24
CA ILE A 92 18.33 -3.08 26.00
C ILE A 92 19.45 -3.66 25.13
N ARG A 93 20.59 -3.91 25.74
CA ARG A 93 21.77 -4.45 25.05
C ARG A 93 21.71 -5.99 25.05
N GLU A 94 22.35 -6.61 24.09
CA GLU A 94 22.38 -8.08 24.01
C GLU A 94 22.92 -8.74 25.28
N GLN A 95 24.02 -8.22 25.84
CA GLN A 95 24.59 -8.75 27.08
C GLN A 95 23.70 -8.60 28.32
N ASP A 96 22.62 -7.82 28.25
CA ASP A 96 21.67 -7.66 29.35
C ASP A 96 20.53 -8.72 29.28
N VAL A 97 20.34 -9.38 28.13
CA VAL A 97 19.30 -10.39 27.90
C VAL A 97 19.82 -11.76 27.49
N TYR A 98 21.10 -11.86 27.14
CA TYR A 98 21.78 -13.11 26.80
C TYR A 98 22.84 -13.41 27.81
N THR A 99 22.95 -14.67 28.21
CA THR A 99 24.18 -15.19 28.84
C THR A 99 25.26 -15.40 27.77
N GLN A 100 26.54 -15.48 28.21
CA GLN A 100 27.64 -15.75 27.28
C GLN A 100 27.46 -17.05 26.51
N ALA A 101 26.98 -18.12 27.17
CA ALA A 101 26.71 -19.41 26.54
C ALA A 101 25.58 -19.31 25.47
N GLU A 102 24.53 -18.53 25.72
CA GLU A 102 23.46 -18.32 24.74
C GLU A 102 23.94 -17.53 23.53
N LEU A 103 24.79 -16.51 23.72
CA LEU A 103 25.41 -15.76 22.61
C LEU A 103 26.27 -16.67 21.72
N GLU A 104 26.99 -17.63 22.32
CA GLU A 104 27.82 -18.59 21.60
C GLU A 104 27.02 -19.66 20.86
N GLN A 105 25.76 -19.90 21.26
CA GLN A 105 24.88 -20.89 20.67
C GLN A 105 23.82 -20.30 19.71
N ASP A 106 23.58 -19.00 19.73
CA ASP A 106 22.56 -18.37 18.87
C ASP A 106 22.97 -18.45 17.40
N VAL A 107 22.19 -19.16 16.61
CA VAL A 107 22.46 -19.46 15.20
C VAL A 107 22.57 -18.20 14.36
N LEU A 108 21.69 -17.21 14.59
CA LEU A 108 21.73 -15.95 13.86
C LEU A 108 23.01 -15.17 14.15
N ILE A 109 23.42 -15.11 15.42
CA ILE A 109 24.63 -14.41 15.83
C ILE A 109 25.86 -15.10 15.24
N GLN A 110 25.97 -16.42 15.39
CA GLN A 110 27.18 -17.15 15.03
C GLN A 110 27.32 -17.38 13.51
N GLN A 111 26.24 -17.71 12.83
CA GLN A 111 26.29 -18.11 11.41
C GLN A 111 25.99 -16.99 10.44
N PHE A 112 25.33 -15.94 10.89
CA PHE A 112 24.97 -14.82 10.02
C PHE A 112 25.70 -13.52 10.38
N LEU A 113 25.59 -13.04 11.64
CA LEU A 113 26.15 -11.74 12.03
C LEU A 113 27.67 -11.75 12.15
N ARG A 114 28.23 -12.74 12.86
CA ARG A 114 29.69 -12.85 13.08
C ARG A 114 30.51 -12.92 11.80
N PRO A 115 30.14 -13.74 10.80
CA PRO A 115 30.87 -13.77 9.52
C PRO A 115 30.84 -12.45 8.76
N ARG A 116 29.86 -11.56 9.07
CA ARG A 116 29.75 -10.21 8.50
C ARG A 116 30.38 -9.12 9.36
N GLY A 117 31.14 -9.52 10.37
CA GLY A 117 31.84 -8.62 11.29
C GLY A 117 30.92 -8.00 12.36
N LEU A 118 29.63 -8.33 12.39
CA LEU A 118 28.68 -7.88 13.41
C LEU A 118 28.62 -8.87 14.58
N GLY A 119 28.03 -8.47 15.70
CA GLY A 119 27.87 -9.40 16.81
C GLY A 119 27.55 -8.77 18.14
N TRP A 120 27.37 -7.47 18.17
CA TRP A 120 26.84 -6.74 19.32
C TRP A 120 25.70 -5.84 18.89
N GLY A 121 24.71 -5.69 19.75
CA GLY A 121 23.57 -4.84 19.45
C GLY A 121 22.89 -4.29 20.69
N ALA A 122 22.01 -3.33 20.43
CA ALA A 122 21.02 -2.85 21.38
C ALA A 122 19.71 -2.61 20.65
N ALA A 123 18.59 -2.94 21.27
CA ALA A 123 17.30 -2.79 20.62
C ALA A 123 16.23 -2.27 21.57
N THR A 124 15.22 -1.64 21.00
CA THR A 124 13.98 -1.25 21.73
C THR A 124 12.76 -1.63 20.92
N ALA A 125 11.70 -2.02 21.63
CA ALA A 125 10.40 -2.31 21.04
C ALA A 125 9.41 -1.20 21.34
N CYS A 126 8.71 -0.73 20.32
CA CYS A 126 7.66 0.30 20.40
C CYS A 126 6.34 -0.31 19.90
N PRO A 127 5.44 -0.76 20.79
CA PRO A 127 4.13 -1.23 20.39
C PRO A 127 3.30 -0.08 19.82
N LEU A 128 2.63 -0.32 18.70
CA LEU A 128 1.72 0.62 18.07
C LEU A 128 0.26 0.28 18.42
N THR A 129 -0.59 1.28 18.38
CA THR A 129 -2.05 1.12 18.59
C THR A 129 -2.72 0.31 17.48
N THR A 130 -2.04 0.09 16.37
CA THR A 130 -2.47 -0.78 15.26
C THR A 130 -2.32 -2.27 15.56
N GLY A 131 -1.69 -2.64 16.68
CA GLY A 131 -1.35 -4.01 17.05
C GLY A 131 0.02 -4.47 16.54
N ASP A 132 0.69 -3.68 15.71
CA ASP A 132 2.06 -3.93 15.27
C ASP A 132 3.07 -3.51 16.36
N THR A 133 4.25 -4.12 16.34
CA THR A 133 5.37 -3.70 17.18
C THR A 133 6.54 -3.29 16.28
N LEU A 134 7.03 -2.08 16.45
CA LEU A 134 8.26 -1.63 15.79
C LEU A 134 9.45 -1.88 16.68
N ILE A 135 10.51 -2.42 16.07
CA ILE A 135 11.78 -2.70 16.73
C ILE A 135 12.87 -1.87 16.06
N PHE A 136 13.54 -1.04 16.84
CA PHE A 136 14.79 -0.39 16.43
C PHE A 136 15.94 -1.24 16.93
N SER A 137 16.69 -1.87 16.02
CA SER A 137 17.81 -2.74 16.30
C SER A 137 19.11 -2.11 15.81
N ILE A 138 20.00 -1.79 16.73
CA ILE A 138 21.32 -1.22 16.47
C ILE A 138 22.30 -2.37 16.30
N GLU A 139 23.06 -2.35 15.21
CA GLU A 139 24.02 -3.40 14.86
C GLU A 139 25.45 -2.85 14.93
N ARG A 140 26.25 -3.40 15.86
CA ARG A 140 27.62 -2.98 16.11
C ARG A 140 28.60 -4.08 15.75
N ARG A 141 29.80 -3.67 15.32
CA ARG A 141 30.87 -4.60 14.97
C ARG A 141 31.31 -5.40 16.16
N TYR A 142 31.60 -6.66 15.92
CA TYR A 142 32.10 -7.56 16.98
C TYR A 142 33.44 -7.09 17.58
N THR A 143 34.36 -6.58 16.75
CA THR A 143 35.67 -6.05 17.15
C THR A 143 35.60 -4.83 18.06
N ASP A 144 34.50 -4.06 17.98
CA ASP A 144 34.32 -2.81 18.72
C ASP A 144 33.75 -3.04 20.14
N GLY A 145 33.47 -4.30 20.46
CA GLY A 145 32.89 -4.70 21.74
C GLY A 145 31.40 -4.32 21.91
N PRO A 146 30.84 -4.60 23.09
CA PRO A 146 29.43 -4.35 23.38
C PRO A 146 29.04 -2.88 23.27
N VAL A 147 27.72 -2.61 23.03
CA VAL A 147 27.17 -1.25 23.03
C VAL A 147 27.39 -0.62 24.42
N PRO A 148 28.01 0.58 24.51
CA PRO A 148 28.24 1.25 25.79
C PRO A 148 26.92 1.62 26.50
N GLN A 149 26.88 1.48 27.84
CA GLN A 149 25.75 1.89 28.64
C GLN A 149 25.40 3.37 28.46
N ALA A 150 26.40 4.24 28.32
CA ALA A 150 26.18 5.67 28.10
C ALA A 150 25.41 5.95 26.78
N ALA A 151 25.61 5.12 25.76
CA ALA A 151 24.87 5.27 24.50
C ALA A 151 23.40 4.92 24.66
N THR A 152 23.05 3.85 25.40
CA THR A 152 21.64 3.51 25.64
C THR A 152 20.91 4.58 26.44
N VAL A 153 21.56 5.26 27.38
CA VAL A 153 20.97 6.39 28.10
C VAL A 153 20.59 7.53 27.15
N VAL A 154 21.43 7.86 26.18
CA VAL A 154 21.10 8.88 25.17
C VAL A 154 19.99 8.40 24.24
N LEU A 155 20.06 7.16 23.76
CA LEU A 155 19.02 6.57 22.90
C LEU A 155 17.65 6.52 23.59
N ASP A 156 17.61 6.29 24.91
CA ASP A 156 16.39 6.26 25.68
C ASP A 156 15.68 7.63 25.72
N THR A 157 16.42 8.73 25.65
CA THR A 157 15.83 10.07 25.54
C THR A 157 15.15 10.29 24.17
N LEU A 158 15.62 9.63 23.12
CA LEU A 158 15.03 9.70 21.77
C LEU A 158 13.87 8.73 21.57
N ARG A 159 13.79 7.66 22.36
CA ARG A 159 12.75 6.63 22.21
C ARG A 159 11.32 7.15 22.19
N PRO A 160 10.89 8.10 23.05
CA PRO A 160 9.54 8.67 22.98
C PRO A 160 9.26 9.39 21.67
N HIS A 161 10.28 10.05 21.07
CA HIS A 161 10.17 10.72 19.77
C HIS A 161 10.04 9.69 18.64
N LEU A 162 10.83 8.63 18.66
CA LEU A 162 10.73 7.51 17.72
C LEU A 162 9.34 6.85 17.74
N GLY A 163 8.81 6.58 18.93
CA GLY A 163 7.48 6.00 19.09
C GLY A 163 6.36 6.91 18.57
N ARG A 164 6.44 8.22 18.86
CA ARG A 164 5.47 9.21 18.37
C ARG A 164 5.55 9.37 16.86
N ALA A 165 6.76 9.47 16.28
CA ALA A 165 6.98 9.59 14.85
C ALA A 165 6.44 8.35 14.10
N ALA A 166 6.68 7.16 14.64
CA ALA A 166 6.14 5.92 14.11
C ALA A 166 4.59 5.90 14.11
N LEU A 167 3.97 6.36 15.20
CA LEU A 167 2.52 6.48 15.30
C LEU A 167 1.95 7.49 14.28
N VAL A 168 2.62 8.64 14.10
CA VAL A 168 2.24 9.65 13.09
C VAL A 168 2.34 9.07 11.69
N SER A 169 3.45 8.36 11.36
CA SER A 169 3.61 7.69 10.06
C SER A 169 2.49 6.69 9.78
N ALA A 170 2.14 5.85 10.76
CA ALA A 170 1.05 4.88 10.63
C ALA A 170 -0.31 5.57 10.43
N ARG A 171 -0.57 6.66 11.15
CA ARG A 171 -1.81 7.42 11.03
C ARG A 171 -1.94 8.14 9.69
N LEU A 172 -0.86 8.77 9.21
CA LEU A 172 -0.84 9.41 7.89
C LEU A 172 -1.10 8.41 6.77
N LYS A 173 -0.58 7.19 6.90
CA LYS A 173 -0.86 6.13 5.93
C LYS A 173 -2.34 5.76 5.90
N LEU A 174 -2.98 5.65 7.06
CA LEU A 174 -4.42 5.37 7.14
C LEU A 174 -5.25 6.51 6.53
N GLU A 175 -4.91 7.78 6.79
CA GLU A 175 -5.59 8.93 6.20
C GLU A 175 -5.41 8.96 4.66
N ARG A 176 -4.23 8.60 4.14
CA ARG A 176 -4.02 8.46 2.68
C ARG A 176 -4.90 7.34 2.09
N ALA A 177 -5.04 6.23 2.81
CA ALA A 177 -5.91 5.14 2.40
C ALA A 177 -7.39 5.59 2.37
N ARG A 178 -7.86 6.32 3.39
CA ARG A 178 -9.20 6.92 3.44
C ARG A 178 -9.45 7.88 2.29
N ALA A 179 -8.50 8.76 2.02
CA ALA A 179 -8.59 9.70 0.91
C ALA A 179 -8.72 8.99 -0.44
N ALA A 180 -7.98 7.90 -0.65
CA ALA A 180 -8.05 7.11 -1.88
C ALA A 180 -9.44 6.47 -2.08
N VAL A 181 -10.02 5.82 -1.05
CA VAL A 181 -11.37 5.24 -1.18
C VAL A 181 -12.46 6.32 -1.27
N GLY A 182 -12.25 7.48 -0.62
CA GLY A 182 -13.14 8.63 -0.73
C GLY A 182 -13.17 9.23 -2.14
N ALA A 183 -12.03 9.34 -2.80
CA ALA A 183 -11.97 9.79 -4.19
C ALA A 183 -12.68 8.82 -5.14
N LEU A 184 -12.59 7.52 -4.92
CA LEU A 184 -13.29 6.50 -5.69
C LEU A 184 -14.79 6.52 -5.45
N GLU A 185 -15.26 6.93 -4.26
CA GLU A 185 -16.68 7.15 -3.97
C GLU A 185 -17.29 8.22 -4.88
N VAL A 186 -16.57 9.34 -5.07
CA VAL A 186 -17.01 10.43 -5.98
C VAL A 186 -17.16 9.93 -7.41
N LEU A 187 -16.35 8.94 -7.82
CA LEU A 187 -16.48 8.28 -9.13
C LEU A 187 -17.55 7.19 -9.17
N GLY A 188 -18.27 6.96 -8.07
CA GLY A 188 -19.28 5.89 -7.96
C GLY A 188 -18.67 4.48 -7.98
N LEU A 189 -17.38 4.33 -7.64
CA LEU A 189 -16.69 3.06 -7.64
C LEU A 189 -16.63 2.49 -6.22
N PRO A 190 -17.23 1.31 -5.96
CA PRO A 190 -17.05 0.61 -4.70
C PRO A 190 -15.59 0.28 -4.47
N ALA A 191 -15.03 0.77 -3.35
CA ALA A 191 -13.62 0.59 -3.04
C ALA A 191 -13.38 0.34 -1.55
N ALA A 192 -12.36 -0.47 -1.27
CA ALA A 192 -11.91 -0.76 0.07
C ALA A 192 -10.39 -0.86 0.13
N VAL A 193 -9.80 -0.57 1.28
CA VAL A 193 -8.40 -0.82 1.57
C VAL A 193 -8.31 -2.03 2.48
N LEU A 194 -7.51 -2.99 2.07
CA LEU A 194 -7.22 -4.20 2.82
C LEU A 194 -5.77 -4.16 3.32
N SER A 195 -5.54 -4.77 4.48
CA SER A 195 -4.18 -5.13 4.87
C SER A 195 -3.61 -6.17 3.89
N ARG A 196 -2.32 -6.43 3.93
CA ARG A 196 -1.69 -7.51 3.14
C ARG A 196 -2.27 -8.90 3.42
N HIS A 197 -2.81 -9.12 4.63
CA HIS A 197 -3.50 -10.37 5.00
C HIS A 197 -4.96 -10.40 4.55
N GLY A 198 -5.42 -9.37 3.84
CA GLY A 198 -6.80 -9.28 3.37
C GLY A 198 -7.80 -8.81 4.43
N ARG A 199 -7.36 -8.27 5.57
CA ARG A 199 -8.27 -7.67 6.57
C ARG A 199 -8.74 -6.31 6.08
N LEU A 200 -10.02 -6.04 6.21
CA LEU A 200 -10.61 -4.76 5.87
C LEU A 200 -10.09 -3.67 6.83
N GLN A 201 -9.52 -2.62 6.27
CA GLN A 201 -9.03 -1.44 7.01
C GLN A 201 -9.95 -0.25 6.83
N GLU A 202 -10.30 0.06 5.57
CA GLU A 202 -11.16 1.18 5.21
C GLU A 202 -12.04 0.78 4.02
N ARG A 203 -13.21 1.39 3.90
CA ARG A 203 -14.13 1.20 2.77
C ARG A 203 -14.99 2.43 2.56
N ASN A 204 -15.45 2.64 1.33
CA ASN A 204 -16.43 3.65 1.03
C ASN A 204 -17.88 3.13 1.15
N ALA A 205 -18.86 4.03 1.04
CA ALA A 205 -20.28 3.69 1.19
C ALA A 205 -20.75 2.73 0.07
N SER A 206 -20.30 2.96 -1.16
CA SER A 206 -20.60 2.09 -2.31
C SER A 206 -20.11 0.66 -2.08
N PHE A 207 -18.92 0.47 -1.49
CA PHE A 207 -18.41 -0.85 -1.14
C PHE A 207 -19.26 -1.53 -0.05
N THR A 208 -19.77 -0.76 0.89
CA THR A 208 -20.65 -1.29 1.96
C THR A 208 -21.88 -1.96 1.37
N GLY A 209 -22.39 -1.49 0.24
CA GLY A 209 -23.51 -2.11 -0.49
C GLY A 209 -23.20 -3.51 -1.04
N LEU A 210 -21.92 -3.88 -1.16
CA LEU A 210 -21.50 -5.21 -1.61
C LEU A 210 -21.44 -6.24 -0.45
N VAL A 211 -21.49 -5.78 0.80
CA VAL A 211 -21.45 -6.65 2.00
C VAL A 211 -22.90 -6.94 2.45
N PRO A 212 -23.25 -8.20 2.74
CA PRO A 212 -22.44 -9.43 2.65
C PRO A 212 -22.58 -10.18 1.32
N ARG A 213 -23.30 -9.64 0.32
CA ARG A 213 -23.73 -10.34 -0.90
C ARG A 213 -22.56 -10.81 -1.75
N VAL A 214 -21.62 -9.91 -2.02
CA VAL A 214 -20.44 -10.15 -2.86
C VAL A 214 -19.21 -10.39 -1.98
N VAL A 215 -19.08 -9.59 -0.92
CA VAL A 215 -17.94 -9.55 -0.03
C VAL A 215 -18.38 -9.85 1.39
N ARG A 216 -17.72 -10.77 2.05
CA ARG A 216 -17.95 -11.13 3.45
C ARG A 216 -16.78 -10.66 4.30
N ASP A 217 -17.07 -9.75 5.23
CA ASP A 217 -16.07 -9.27 6.20
C ASP A 217 -15.93 -10.32 7.30
N GLN A 218 -14.85 -11.09 7.26
CA GLN A 218 -14.56 -12.15 8.23
C GLN A 218 -13.38 -11.75 9.13
N ARG A 219 -13.27 -12.42 10.26
CA ARG A 219 -12.29 -12.08 11.31
C ARG A 219 -10.83 -12.14 10.84
N GLU A 220 -10.51 -13.08 9.97
CA GLU A 220 -9.14 -13.30 9.49
C GLU A 220 -8.85 -12.49 8.23
N ARG A 221 -9.74 -12.53 7.25
CA ARG A 221 -9.66 -11.78 6.00
C ARG A 221 -11.04 -11.54 5.41
N VAL A 222 -11.13 -10.61 4.50
CA VAL A 222 -12.28 -10.49 3.61
C VAL A 222 -12.35 -11.74 2.72
N ALA A 223 -13.52 -12.35 2.63
CA ALA A 223 -13.81 -13.47 1.73
C ALA A 223 -14.79 -13.03 0.64
N LEU A 224 -14.74 -13.66 -0.53
CA LEU A 224 -15.71 -13.43 -1.57
C LEU A 224 -16.84 -14.47 -1.48
N ALA A 225 -18.07 -14.06 -1.76
CA ALA A 225 -19.24 -14.94 -1.70
C ALA A 225 -19.14 -16.07 -2.74
N HIS A 226 -18.60 -15.78 -3.93
CA HIS A 226 -18.38 -16.74 -5.00
C HIS A 226 -17.11 -17.59 -4.72
N PRO A 227 -17.22 -18.94 -4.56
CA PRO A 227 -16.09 -19.76 -4.11
C PRO A 227 -14.87 -19.72 -5.02
N GLY A 228 -15.07 -19.71 -6.35
CA GLY A 228 -13.97 -19.64 -7.32
C GLY A 228 -13.24 -18.30 -7.28
N ALA A 229 -13.96 -17.19 -7.07
CA ALA A 229 -13.35 -15.87 -6.91
C ALA A 229 -12.59 -15.78 -5.57
N ASP A 230 -13.13 -16.39 -4.50
CA ASP A 230 -12.47 -16.42 -3.20
C ASP A 230 -11.17 -17.22 -3.21
N ALA A 231 -11.12 -18.34 -3.94
CA ALA A 231 -9.90 -19.09 -4.14
C ALA A 231 -8.82 -18.26 -4.86
N LEU A 232 -9.19 -17.52 -5.93
CA LEU A 232 -8.28 -16.61 -6.63
C LEU A 232 -7.78 -15.49 -5.72
N MET A 233 -8.65 -14.95 -4.86
CA MET A 233 -8.25 -13.94 -3.88
C MET A 233 -7.29 -14.51 -2.84
N ALA A 234 -7.55 -15.71 -2.35
CA ALA A 234 -6.66 -16.40 -1.41
C ALA A 234 -5.26 -16.62 -2.02
N ASP A 235 -5.18 -17.04 -3.28
CA ASP A 235 -3.92 -17.21 -4.00
C ASP A 235 -3.14 -15.88 -4.15
N VAL A 236 -3.86 -14.76 -4.40
CA VAL A 236 -3.23 -13.44 -4.46
C VAL A 236 -2.67 -13.02 -3.10
N LEU A 237 -3.40 -13.29 -2.02
CA LEU A 237 -2.97 -12.95 -0.66
C LEU A 237 -1.84 -13.85 -0.15
N ALA A 238 -1.85 -15.15 -0.49
CA ALA A 238 -0.80 -16.11 -0.11
C ALA A 238 0.50 -15.92 -0.92
N GLY A 239 0.38 -15.48 -2.17
CA GLY A 239 1.53 -15.24 -3.02
C GLY A 239 2.27 -13.98 -2.64
N GLN A 240 3.53 -14.08 -2.23
CA GLN A 240 4.46 -12.94 -2.04
C GLN A 240 4.66 -12.10 -3.33
N ARG A 241 4.02 -12.48 -4.43
CA ARG A 241 4.01 -11.80 -5.74
C ARG A 241 2.91 -10.73 -5.89
N ALA A 242 2.35 -10.21 -4.81
CA ALA A 242 1.40 -9.08 -4.83
C ALA A 242 2.03 -7.75 -5.32
N GLN A 243 3.06 -7.84 -6.17
CA GLN A 243 3.72 -6.67 -6.77
C GLN A 243 3.01 -6.15 -8.03
N ALA A 244 2.04 -6.89 -8.58
CA ALA A 244 1.29 -6.50 -9.76
C ALA A 244 -0.22 -6.44 -9.45
N ALA A 245 -0.91 -5.53 -10.15
CA ALA A 245 -2.37 -5.48 -10.12
C ALA A 245 -2.98 -6.82 -10.56
N ARG A 246 -3.98 -7.29 -9.85
CA ARG A 246 -4.72 -8.51 -10.15
C ARG A 246 -6.20 -8.21 -10.32
N SER A 247 -6.82 -8.89 -11.28
CA SER A 247 -8.25 -8.77 -11.55
C SER A 247 -8.91 -10.12 -11.33
N ILE A 248 -9.95 -10.14 -10.50
CA ILE A 248 -10.70 -11.34 -10.12
C ILE A 248 -12.11 -11.18 -10.72
N PRO A 249 -12.54 -12.06 -11.62
CA PRO A 249 -13.88 -12.03 -12.16
C PRO A 249 -14.89 -12.58 -11.14
N ILE A 250 -16.02 -11.91 -11.00
CA ILE A 250 -17.18 -12.37 -10.25
C ILE A 250 -18.34 -12.49 -11.24
N PRO A 251 -18.85 -13.70 -11.49
CA PRO A 251 -20.02 -13.90 -12.34
C PRO A 251 -21.26 -13.18 -11.81
N ALA A 252 -22.18 -12.85 -12.70
CA ALA A 252 -23.50 -12.37 -12.28
C ALA A 252 -24.29 -13.48 -11.58
N ASP A 253 -25.12 -13.07 -10.63
CA ASP A 253 -26.15 -13.91 -10.02
C ASP A 253 -27.47 -13.10 -9.90
N ASP A 254 -28.44 -13.63 -9.13
CA ASP A 254 -29.75 -12.98 -8.94
C ASP A 254 -29.66 -11.68 -8.14
N ASP A 255 -28.59 -11.49 -7.35
CA ASP A 255 -28.41 -10.39 -6.41
C ASP A 255 -27.49 -9.28 -6.95
N HIS A 256 -26.63 -9.58 -7.93
CA HIS A 256 -25.68 -8.61 -8.47
C HIS A 256 -25.28 -8.90 -9.93
N PRO A 257 -24.95 -7.87 -10.72
CA PRO A 257 -24.40 -8.06 -12.07
C PRO A 257 -23.00 -8.66 -12.00
N ALA A 258 -22.51 -9.19 -13.12
CA ALA A 258 -21.12 -9.56 -13.24
C ALA A 258 -20.22 -8.36 -12.90
N MET A 259 -19.10 -8.61 -12.22
CA MET A 259 -18.14 -7.56 -11.87
C MET A 259 -16.71 -8.06 -11.89
N VAL A 260 -15.78 -7.14 -11.94
CA VAL A 260 -14.35 -7.40 -11.81
C VAL A 260 -13.86 -6.73 -10.53
N LEU A 261 -13.27 -7.52 -9.64
CA LEU A 261 -12.53 -6.99 -8.49
C LEU A 261 -11.07 -6.79 -8.87
N HIS A 262 -10.62 -5.55 -8.81
CA HIS A 262 -9.22 -5.21 -9.00
C HIS A 262 -8.54 -5.10 -7.65
N LEU A 263 -7.45 -5.85 -7.45
CA LEU A 263 -6.56 -5.76 -6.30
C LEU A 263 -5.28 -5.04 -6.73
N LEU A 264 -5.07 -3.86 -6.20
CA LEU A 264 -3.97 -2.98 -6.57
C LEU A 264 -3.06 -2.79 -5.35
N PRO A 265 -1.78 -3.21 -5.40
CA PRO A 265 -0.87 -2.90 -4.31
C PRO A 265 -0.66 -1.39 -4.20
N MET A 266 -0.95 -0.83 -3.03
CA MET A 266 -0.65 0.57 -2.74
C MET A 266 0.84 0.68 -2.41
N ARG A 267 1.63 1.13 -3.37
CA ARG A 267 3.09 1.30 -3.20
C ARG A 267 3.38 2.65 -2.55
N GLY A 268 4.12 2.64 -1.43
CA GLY A 268 4.85 3.80 -0.93
C GLY A 268 6.31 3.71 -1.37
N GLN A 269 7.02 4.83 -1.51
CA GLN A 269 8.43 4.85 -1.97
C GLN A 269 9.42 4.36 -0.91
N ALA A 270 9.10 4.37 0.37
CA ALA A 270 9.89 3.71 1.42
C ALA A 270 9.21 2.40 1.79
N GLN A 271 10.00 1.36 1.94
CA GLN A 271 9.56 0.03 2.36
C GLN A 271 8.56 0.16 3.51
N ASP A 272 7.34 -0.34 3.31
CA ASP A 272 6.17 -0.09 4.16
C ASP A 272 6.29 -0.69 5.57
N VAL A 273 7.27 -0.25 6.36
CA VAL A 273 7.47 -0.68 7.73
C VAL A 273 6.33 -0.20 8.64
N PHE A 274 5.79 0.99 8.35
CA PHE A 274 4.71 1.57 9.13
C PHE A 274 3.33 1.10 8.63
N GLY A 275 2.87 -0.05 9.08
CA GLY A 275 1.48 -0.50 8.85
C GLY A 275 1.21 -1.32 7.58
N GLY A 276 1.99 -2.34 7.30
CA GLY A 276 1.73 -3.43 6.35
C GLY A 276 1.46 -3.04 4.89
N GLY A 277 1.90 -3.82 3.93
CA GLY A 277 1.46 -3.68 2.54
C GLY A 277 -0.07 -3.55 2.49
N THR A 278 -0.59 -2.50 1.89
CA THR A 278 -2.02 -2.29 1.74
C THR A 278 -2.44 -2.60 0.31
N LEU A 279 -3.58 -3.23 0.16
CA LEU A 279 -4.19 -3.51 -1.13
C LEU A 279 -5.42 -2.62 -1.29
N LEU A 280 -5.48 -1.87 -2.37
CA LEU A 280 -6.70 -1.21 -2.78
C LEU A 280 -7.55 -2.20 -3.58
N MET A 281 -8.74 -2.52 -3.07
CA MET A 281 -9.73 -3.32 -3.76
C MET A 281 -10.75 -2.39 -4.40
N ILE A 282 -10.99 -2.53 -5.70
CA ILE A 282 -11.99 -1.77 -6.44
C ILE A 282 -12.92 -2.78 -7.13
N ALA A 283 -14.23 -2.63 -6.93
CA ALA A 283 -15.23 -3.41 -7.64
C ALA A 283 -15.77 -2.62 -8.85
N ALA A 284 -15.55 -3.15 -10.04
CA ALA A 284 -16.04 -2.58 -11.28
C ALA A 284 -17.18 -3.46 -11.84
N PRO A 285 -18.47 -3.05 -11.73
CA PRO A 285 -19.57 -3.80 -12.32
C PRO A 285 -19.48 -3.78 -13.85
N VAL A 286 -19.72 -4.93 -14.47
CA VAL A 286 -19.78 -5.09 -15.93
C VAL A 286 -21.21 -4.75 -16.37
N LEU A 287 -21.49 -3.46 -16.45
CA LEU A 287 -22.77 -2.95 -16.89
C LEU A 287 -22.59 -2.17 -18.20
N PRO A 288 -23.62 -2.13 -19.06
CA PRO A 288 -23.63 -1.17 -20.16
C PRO A 288 -23.42 0.24 -19.58
N ARG A 289 -22.43 0.93 -20.07
CA ARG A 289 -22.18 2.31 -19.64
C ARG A 289 -23.25 3.23 -20.20
N PRO A 290 -23.80 4.19 -19.42
CA PRO A 290 -24.71 5.17 -19.96
C PRO A 290 -24.00 5.99 -21.03
N VAL A 291 -24.67 6.20 -22.16
CA VAL A 291 -24.10 7.03 -23.23
C VAL A 291 -24.05 8.49 -22.76
N PRO A 292 -22.96 9.23 -22.99
CA PRO A 292 -22.82 10.63 -22.60
C PRO A 292 -23.95 11.51 -23.14
N GLY A 293 -24.22 12.62 -22.44
CA GLY A 293 -25.17 13.62 -22.87
C GLY A 293 -24.78 14.26 -24.21
N THR A 294 -25.79 14.69 -24.98
CA THR A 294 -25.59 15.31 -26.29
C THR A 294 -24.74 16.59 -26.25
N GLU A 295 -24.79 17.35 -25.15
CA GLU A 295 -23.94 18.53 -24.95
C GLU A 295 -22.46 18.21 -24.89
N LEU A 296 -22.10 17.14 -24.15
CA LEU A 296 -20.72 16.69 -24.07
C LEU A 296 -20.20 16.22 -25.44
N LEU A 297 -21.03 15.45 -26.17
CA LEU A 297 -20.67 14.97 -27.51
C LEU A 297 -20.51 16.13 -28.52
N ALA A 298 -21.41 17.13 -28.44
CA ALA A 298 -21.35 18.32 -29.28
C ALA A 298 -20.03 19.09 -29.01
N GLY A 299 -19.67 19.30 -27.75
CA GLY A 299 -18.45 20.04 -27.39
C GLY A 299 -17.16 19.30 -27.72
N LEU A 300 -17.12 17.97 -27.55
CA LEU A 300 -15.91 17.18 -27.81
C LEU A 300 -15.57 17.03 -29.29
N PHE A 301 -16.58 16.91 -30.14
CA PHE A 301 -16.40 16.57 -31.55
C PHE A 301 -16.92 17.65 -32.51
N ASP A 302 -17.21 18.85 -32.03
CA ASP A 302 -17.81 19.92 -32.82
C ASP A 302 -19.06 19.47 -33.61
N LEU A 303 -19.94 18.71 -32.94
CA LEU A 303 -21.18 18.22 -33.53
C LEU A 303 -22.27 19.26 -33.35
N THR A 304 -23.12 19.39 -34.39
CA THR A 304 -24.38 20.08 -34.22
C THR A 304 -25.31 19.33 -33.27
N ALA A 305 -26.31 19.99 -32.71
CA ALA A 305 -27.28 19.34 -31.80
C ALA A 305 -27.99 18.14 -32.45
N ALA A 306 -28.25 18.20 -33.77
CA ALA A 306 -28.83 17.06 -34.50
C ALA A 306 -27.83 15.90 -34.64
N GLU A 307 -26.59 16.19 -35.02
CA GLU A 307 -25.52 15.19 -35.11
C GLU A 307 -25.21 14.54 -33.75
N ALA A 308 -25.19 15.31 -32.68
CA ALA A 308 -24.97 14.79 -31.33
C ALA A 308 -26.07 13.82 -30.87
N ARG A 309 -27.35 14.12 -31.20
CA ARG A 309 -28.48 13.20 -30.95
C ARG A 309 -28.35 11.90 -31.73
N ILE A 310 -27.95 11.96 -32.99
CA ILE A 310 -27.74 10.77 -33.83
C ILE A 310 -26.54 9.96 -33.31
N ALA A 311 -25.41 10.61 -33.01
CA ALA A 311 -24.24 9.96 -32.47
C ALA A 311 -24.55 9.22 -31.17
N ARG A 312 -25.29 9.86 -30.26
CA ARG A 312 -25.80 9.24 -29.03
C ARG A 312 -26.72 8.05 -29.33
N GLY A 313 -27.68 8.19 -30.22
CA GLY A 313 -28.60 7.10 -30.58
C GLY A 313 -27.83 5.89 -31.17
N ILE A 314 -26.80 6.12 -31.99
CA ILE A 314 -25.97 5.03 -32.51
C ILE A 314 -25.21 4.34 -31.36
N ALA A 315 -24.71 5.12 -30.42
CA ALA A 315 -24.02 4.57 -29.27
C ALA A 315 -24.94 3.78 -28.33
N ASP A 316 -26.20 4.18 -28.23
CA ASP A 316 -27.29 3.45 -27.55
C ASP A 316 -27.80 2.21 -28.35
N GLY A 317 -27.20 1.92 -29.51
CA GLY A 317 -27.58 0.77 -30.34
C GLY A 317 -28.82 0.98 -31.20
N VAL A 318 -29.32 2.22 -31.32
CA VAL A 318 -30.49 2.55 -32.13
C VAL A 318 -30.16 2.49 -33.62
N THR A 319 -31.00 1.81 -34.44
CA THR A 319 -30.76 1.68 -35.87
C THR A 319 -31.05 2.99 -36.61
N ILE A 320 -30.43 3.17 -37.81
CA ILE A 320 -30.67 4.33 -38.66
C ILE A 320 -32.16 4.48 -39.01
N ALA A 321 -32.90 3.38 -39.23
CA ALA A 321 -34.30 3.40 -39.53
C ALA A 321 -35.16 3.95 -38.38
N ILE A 322 -34.84 3.55 -37.15
CA ILE A 322 -35.51 4.04 -35.94
C ILE A 322 -35.17 5.52 -35.70
N LEU A 323 -33.90 5.92 -35.87
CA LEU A 323 -33.50 7.33 -35.76
C LEU A 323 -34.20 8.21 -36.79
N ALA A 324 -34.37 7.73 -38.03
CA ALA A 324 -35.09 8.44 -39.06
C ALA A 324 -36.57 8.63 -38.70
N ALA A 325 -37.20 7.57 -38.18
CA ALA A 325 -38.60 7.63 -37.72
C ALA A 325 -38.76 8.61 -36.54
N GLN A 326 -37.87 8.55 -35.54
CA GLN A 326 -37.90 9.44 -34.36
C GLN A 326 -37.75 10.93 -34.74
N GLN A 327 -36.98 11.22 -35.78
CA GLN A 327 -36.74 12.59 -36.23
C GLN A 327 -37.64 13.02 -37.39
N SER A 328 -38.58 12.15 -37.82
CA SER A 328 -39.51 12.39 -38.95
C SER A 328 -38.79 12.77 -40.26
N VAL A 329 -37.65 12.13 -40.54
CA VAL A 329 -36.86 12.32 -41.75
C VAL A 329 -36.64 11.01 -42.50
N ARG A 330 -36.12 11.10 -43.73
CA ARG A 330 -35.79 9.90 -44.51
C ARG A 330 -34.51 9.26 -44.01
N PRO A 331 -34.35 7.92 -44.09
CA PRO A 331 -33.11 7.23 -43.70
C PRO A 331 -31.85 7.77 -44.39
N GLU A 332 -31.98 8.23 -45.62
CA GLU A 332 -30.87 8.83 -46.40
C GLU A 332 -30.34 10.11 -45.76
N THR A 333 -31.22 10.92 -45.14
CA THR A 333 -30.84 12.12 -44.40
C THR A 333 -29.98 11.76 -43.18
N ILE A 334 -30.40 10.72 -42.41
CA ILE A 334 -29.59 10.22 -41.28
C ILE A 334 -28.23 9.66 -41.75
N ARG A 335 -28.21 8.93 -42.87
CA ARG A 335 -26.94 8.43 -43.44
C ARG A 335 -25.99 9.56 -43.82
N GLY A 336 -26.51 10.67 -44.38
CA GLY A 336 -25.72 11.87 -44.66
C GLY A 336 -25.12 12.49 -43.38
N GLN A 337 -25.93 12.61 -42.32
CA GLN A 337 -25.47 13.13 -41.02
C GLN A 337 -24.47 12.18 -40.36
N VAL A 338 -24.65 10.86 -40.46
CA VAL A 338 -23.66 9.87 -39.95
C VAL A 338 -22.32 10.02 -40.66
N LYS A 339 -22.32 10.29 -41.97
CA LYS A 339 -21.08 10.56 -42.71
C LYS A 339 -20.36 11.83 -42.20
N ALA A 340 -21.13 12.88 -41.91
CA ALA A 340 -20.59 14.11 -41.33
C ALA A 340 -20.03 13.85 -39.91
N ILE A 341 -20.72 13.07 -39.06
CA ILE A 341 -20.27 12.66 -37.74
C ILE A 341 -18.95 11.89 -37.84
N PHE A 342 -18.83 10.94 -38.79
CA PHE A 342 -17.59 10.18 -39.00
C PHE A 342 -16.43 11.09 -39.38
N ALA A 343 -16.64 12.07 -40.25
CA ALA A 343 -15.62 13.03 -40.61
C ALA A 343 -15.14 13.87 -39.41
N LYS A 344 -16.05 14.24 -38.49
CA LYS A 344 -15.73 15.03 -37.30
C LYS A 344 -15.10 14.21 -36.17
N THR A 345 -15.48 12.93 -36.04
CA THR A 345 -14.98 12.03 -35.00
C THR A 345 -13.77 11.21 -35.42
N GLY A 346 -13.41 11.22 -36.71
CA GLY A 346 -12.26 10.45 -37.23
C GLY A 346 -12.53 8.95 -37.34
N VAL A 347 -13.76 8.48 -37.19
CA VAL A 347 -14.12 7.05 -37.33
C VAL A 347 -14.76 6.77 -38.69
N THR A 348 -14.81 5.49 -39.08
CA THR A 348 -15.37 5.08 -40.38
C THR A 348 -16.57 4.13 -40.29
N ARG A 349 -16.82 3.56 -39.11
CA ARG A 349 -17.88 2.57 -38.86
C ARG A 349 -18.72 2.95 -37.66
N GLN A 350 -20.01 2.57 -37.68
CA GLN A 350 -20.93 2.81 -36.55
C GLN A 350 -20.44 2.12 -35.27
N VAL A 351 -19.85 0.93 -35.37
CA VAL A 351 -19.30 0.18 -34.24
C VAL A 351 -18.14 0.95 -33.60
N ASP A 352 -17.29 1.59 -34.42
CA ASP A 352 -16.16 2.37 -33.92
C ASP A 352 -16.64 3.67 -33.25
N LEU A 353 -17.70 4.30 -33.79
CA LEU A 353 -18.35 5.45 -33.15
C LEU A 353 -18.96 5.06 -31.80
N ALA A 354 -19.68 3.94 -31.75
CA ALA A 354 -20.28 3.46 -30.49
C ALA A 354 -19.18 3.16 -29.44
N ARG A 355 -18.07 2.52 -29.83
CA ARG A 355 -16.92 2.27 -28.93
C ARG A 355 -16.28 3.56 -28.45
N LEU A 356 -16.05 4.52 -29.34
CA LEU A 356 -15.47 5.81 -29.02
C LEU A 356 -16.35 6.52 -27.95
N ILE A 357 -17.67 6.61 -28.20
CA ILE A 357 -18.59 7.29 -27.30
C ILE A 357 -18.74 6.54 -25.97
N SER A 358 -18.85 5.21 -25.99
CA SER A 358 -18.91 4.40 -24.76
C SER A 358 -17.64 4.51 -23.92
N GLY A 359 -16.49 4.78 -24.53
CA GLY A 359 -15.23 5.02 -23.85
C GLY A 359 -15.17 6.34 -23.07
N LEU A 360 -16.05 7.30 -23.37
CA LEU A 360 -16.11 8.62 -22.71
C LEU A 360 -16.86 8.60 -21.38
N SER A 361 -17.59 7.54 -21.08
CA SER A 361 -18.40 7.44 -19.86
C SER A 361 -17.54 6.96 -18.68
N LEU A 362 -16.77 7.87 -18.07
CA LEU A 362 -15.93 7.60 -16.90
C LEU A 362 -16.65 7.87 -15.57
N ILE A 363 -17.68 8.71 -15.56
CA ILE A 363 -18.34 9.20 -14.33
C ILE A 363 -19.86 9.05 -14.52
N ARG A 364 -20.53 8.54 -13.48
CA ARG A 364 -21.99 8.50 -13.39
C ARG A 364 -22.55 9.84 -12.94
#